data_d05210302956718b0a3f3762645b3cd4
#
_entry.id   d05210302956718b0a3f3762645b3cd4
#
_cell.length_a   1.000
_cell.length_b   1.000
_cell.length_c   1.000
_cell.angle_alpha   90.00
_cell.angle_beta   90.00
_cell.angle_gamma   90.00
#
_symmetry.space_group_name_H-M   'P 1'
#
loop_
_entity.id
_entity.type
_entity.pdbx_description
1 polymer ?
#
loop_
_entity_poly.entity_id
_entity_poly.type
_entity_poly.pdbx_seq_one_letter_code
_entity_poly.pdbx_strand_id
1 'polypeptide(L)'
;MRLLLTYILMMLTLSVSALTIPQGTLYYDNSQTGYPAVSFVYGSNQPAETYVLRMTQDGNRWKVTIPAIVANTYRFTFVGASLREGLHATDFNTFKDSVSLTAGLLRTATSEAQMRAGDIFVPTSSDNWAQGSWMSLEAWIASQSNSQPGTAQISGTLPVVYVNTNGQGIYDTETQVAMTLYIDSMNSKYHPLGSAAAPIAGTIKGRGNYTWRDFAKKPYKIKFNVKQKVLGMPNNRHWCLMAGADDYLGFLKNPTGYMVSKALALRWTPRMRPVELVLNGQYQGLYFLTEHVRIASNRVKIHEQADGETHRDSITGGWLVEIDNYPSENNIVLQEGNGQTIMVSLREPETLSQAQRSYLENQIQAINTALYESSSNRLKQLVDIEEAAKYYLVQEIMEDCESYHGSCFLYKDRDSLGVADRWKFGPVWDFGNAYDRHQESWIYENPIWPQYWVGQLASWPEMQQAVREQWWIYYHTQHDSVTAQINRLAAQIMQAAKNDAAVWRNTQGYNDNSDMSAKLNDLLWRYHWRIQWLYSQWGEGIRPATWDVEHAEEQSTGRKMFRKGQVLIERNGKTYDLMGRPIRIED
;
A
#
# COMPACT_ATOMS: atom_id res chain seq x y z
N MET A 1 -21.51 56.57 -61.70
CA MET A 1 -22.13 56.31 -60.36
C MET A 1 -22.43 54.82 -60.09
N ARG A 2 -22.60 53.97 -61.11
CA ARG A 2 -22.79 52.52 -60.86
C ARG A 2 -21.48 51.73 -60.59
N LEU A 3 -20.34 52.19 -61.11
CA LEU A 3 -19.06 51.53 -60.85
C LEU A 3 -18.46 51.81 -59.43
N LEU A 4 -18.84 52.93 -58.80
CA LEU A 4 -18.37 53.29 -57.46
C LEU A 4 -19.12 52.53 -56.39
N LEU A 5 -20.37 52.11 -56.61
CA LEU A 5 -21.15 51.31 -55.71
C LEU A 5 -20.69 49.84 -55.67
N THR A 6 -20.17 49.34 -56.80
CA THR A 6 -19.66 47.95 -56.87
C THR A 6 -18.31 47.82 -56.17
N TYR A 7 -17.47 48.87 -56.11
CA TYR A 7 -16.20 48.88 -55.39
C TYR A 7 -16.38 49.08 -53.91
N ILE A 8 -17.44 49.79 -53.49
CA ILE A 8 -17.74 49.91 -52.02
C ILE A 8 -18.40 48.64 -51.50
N LEU A 9 -19.11 47.86 -52.29
CA LEU A 9 -19.67 46.56 -51.89
C LEU A 9 -18.63 45.42 -51.88
N MET A 10 -17.48 45.63 -52.59
CA MET A 10 -16.37 44.65 -52.60
C MET A 10 -15.32 44.91 -51.49
N MET A 11 -15.44 46.01 -50.72
CA MET A 11 -14.60 46.34 -49.60
C MET A 11 -15.28 46.04 -48.26
N LEU A 12 -16.46 45.44 -48.23
CA LEU A 12 -16.99 44.76 -47.10
C LEU A 12 -16.45 43.32 -47.07
N THR A 13 -15.14 43.17 -47.07
CA THR A 13 -14.52 42.01 -46.56
C THR A 13 -14.92 41.95 -45.09
N LEU A 14 -15.72 40.99 -44.76
CA LEU A 14 -15.94 40.56 -43.39
C LEU A 14 -14.56 40.45 -42.71
N SER A 15 -14.18 41.48 -41.97
CA SER A 15 -13.10 41.36 -41.02
C SER A 15 -13.62 40.38 -39.98
N VAL A 16 -13.31 39.11 -40.16
CA VAL A 16 -13.42 38.15 -39.08
C VAL A 16 -12.52 38.70 -37.98
N SER A 17 -13.11 39.29 -36.97
CA SER A 17 -12.33 39.78 -35.83
C SER A 17 -11.55 38.59 -35.27
N ALA A 18 -10.25 38.77 -35.18
CA ALA A 18 -9.41 37.72 -34.59
C ALA A 18 -9.90 37.41 -33.18
N LEU A 19 -10.06 36.15 -32.91
CA LEU A 19 -10.36 35.66 -31.57
C LEU A 19 -9.14 35.86 -30.67
N THR A 20 -9.32 36.49 -29.51
CA THR A 20 -8.26 36.69 -28.54
C THR A 20 -8.57 35.88 -27.29
N ILE A 21 -7.67 34.96 -26.93
CA ILE A 21 -7.72 34.22 -25.68
C ILE A 21 -6.63 34.80 -24.79
N PRO A 22 -6.98 35.35 -23.64
CA PRO A 22 -5.99 35.94 -22.75
C PRO A 22 -5.03 34.85 -22.16
N GLN A 23 -3.83 35.28 -21.82
CA GLN A 23 -2.92 34.43 -21.05
C GLN A 23 -3.59 34.01 -19.73
N GLY A 24 -3.44 32.72 -19.36
CA GLY A 24 -4.00 32.22 -18.11
C GLY A 24 -3.79 30.74 -17.92
N THR A 25 -4.29 30.22 -16.82
CA THR A 25 -4.20 28.80 -16.49
C THR A 25 -5.48 28.08 -16.90
N LEU A 26 -5.34 27.00 -17.65
CA LEU A 26 -6.42 26.05 -17.94
C LEU A 26 -6.28 24.84 -17.01
N TYR A 27 -7.41 24.28 -16.66
CA TYR A 27 -7.47 23.08 -15.83
C TYR A 27 -8.21 21.94 -16.56
N TYR A 28 -7.89 20.72 -16.19
CA TYR A 28 -8.54 19.50 -16.70
C TYR A 28 -8.88 18.61 -15.49
N ASP A 29 -10.14 18.22 -15.36
CA ASP A 29 -10.60 17.32 -14.31
C ASP A 29 -10.12 15.89 -14.57
N ASN A 30 -9.23 15.39 -13.73
CA ASN A 30 -8.66 14.05 -13.83
C ASN A 30 -9.41 13.01 -12.97
N SER A 31 -10.46 13.39 -12.28
CA SER A 31 -11.19 12.49 -11.37
C SER A 31 -11.83 11.31 -12.09
N GLN A 32 -12.10 11.44 -13.39
CA GLN A 32 -12.75 10.42 -14.22
C GLN A 32 -11.77 9.61 -15.07
N THR A 33 -10.57 10.12 -15.35
CA THR A 33 -9.69 9.55 -16.38
C THR A 33 -8.54 8.71 -15.82
N GLY A 34 -8.05 9.00 -14.61
CA GLY A 34 -6.93 8.26 -14.00
C GLY A 34 -5.60 8.30 -14.79
N TYR A 35 -5.47 9.14 -15.81
CA TYR A 35 -4.26 9.18 -16.62
C TYR A 35 -3.07 9.79 -15.88
N PRO A 36 -1.86 9.18 -15.96
CA PRO A 36 -0.67 9.62 -15.23
C PRO A 36 -0.08 10.93 -15.74
N ALA A 37 -0.41 11.33 -16.98
CA ALA A 37 0.04 12.58 -17.58
C ALA A 37 -0.95 13.05 -18.65
N VAL A 38 -1.14 14.36 -18.75
CA VAL A 38 -1.97 14.98 -19.76
C VAL A 38 -1.15 16.07 -20.47
N SER A 39 -1.22 16.09 -21.79
CA SER A 39 -0.67 17.17 -22.60
C SER A 39 -1.80 17.99 -23.20
N PHE A 40 -1.67 19.31 -23.19
CA PHE A 40 -2.57 20.21 -23.85
C PHE A 40 -1.98 20.57 -25.21
N VAL A 41 -2.76 20.33 -26.26
CA VAL A 41 -2.38 20.62 -27.65
C VAL A 41 -3.33 21.64 -28.19
N TYR A 42 -2.81 22.72 -28.77
CA TYR A 42 -3.60 23.72 -29.42
C TYR A 42 -2.99 24.15 -30.76
N GLY A 43 -3.81 24.61 -31.67
CA GLY A 43 -3.37 25.09 -32.94
C GLY A 43 -4.33 26.11 -33.56
N SER A 44 -3.84 26.86 -34.50
CA SER A 44 -4.56 27.86 -35.24
C SER A 44 -4.57 27.51 -36.75
N ASN A 45 -5.63 27.92 -37.46
CA ASN A 45 -5.64 27.80 -38.90
C ASN A 45 -5.02 29.02 -39.60
N GLN A 46 -4.81 30.11 -38.83
CA GLN A 46 -4.20 31.33 -39.39
C GLN A 46 -3.55 32.15 -38.25
N PRO A 47 -2.25 32.11 -38.09
CA PRO A 47 -1.29 31.25 -38.81
C PRO A 47 -1.52 29.77 -38.53
N ALA A 48 -1.14 28.90 -39.45
CA ALA A 48 -1.26 27.45 -39.31
C ALA A 48 -0.14 26.95 -38.38
N GLU A 49 -0.41 26.91 -37.08
CA GLU A 49 0.55 26.53 -36.05
C GLU A 49 -0.08 25.57 -35.07
N THR A 50 0.73 24.66 -34.55
CA THR A 50 0.33 23.71 -33.51
C THR A 50 1.38 23.66 -32.41
N TYR A 51 0.96 23.73 -31.16
CA TYR A 51 1.81 23.75 -29.99
C TYR A 51 1.40 22.68 -29.01
N VAL A 52 2.38 22.09 -28.34
CA VAL A 52 2.21 21.14 -27.24
C VAL A 52 2.71 21.75 -25.95
N LEU A 53 1.84 21.80 -24.97
CA LEU A 53 2.17 22.20 -23.60
C LEU A 53 1.95 21.01 -22.66
N ARG A 54 2.94 20.72 -21.83
CA ARG A 54 2.83 19.68 -20.82
C ARG A 54 2.02 20.21 -19.64
N MET A 55 1.03 19.42 -19.21
CA MET A 55 0.26 19.74 -18.03
C MET A 55 0.96 19.21 -16.77
N THR A 56 0.79 19.89 -15.68
CA THR A 56 1.26 19.48 -14.35
C THR A 56 0.07 19.11 -13.47
N GLN A 57 0.22 18.08 -12.68
CA GLN A 57 -0.83 17.63 -11.77
C GLN A 57 -1.02 18.61 -10.62
N ASP A 58 -2.27 18.86 -10.26
CA ASP A 58 -2.69 19.77 -9.19
C ASP A 58 -3.91 19.14 -8.46
N GLY A 59 -3.64 18.16 -7.59
CA GLY A 59 -4.66 17.35 -6.96
C GLY A 59 -5.37 16.40 -7.94
N ASN A 60 -6.70 16.45 -7.92
CA ASN A 60 -7.55 15.67 -8.84
C ASN A 60 -7.71 16.33 -10.22
N ARG A 61 -6.84 17.24 -10.58
CA ARG A 61 -6.86 17.96 -11.83
C ARG A 61 -5.46 18.13 -12.40
N TRP A 62 -5.41 18.42 -13.68
CA TRP A 62 -4.22 18.86 -14.38
C TRP A 62 -4.31 20.34 -14.67
N LYS A 63 -3.19 21.05 -14.69
CA LYS A 63 -3.13 22.47 -15.03
C LYS A 63 -2.03 22.74 -16.05
N VAL A 64 -2.26 23.75 -16.89
CA VAL A 64 -1.30 24.29 -17.84
C VAL A 64 -1.48 25.79 -17.96
N THR A 65 -0.39 26.54 -18.03
CA THR A 65 -0.44 27.96 -18.33
C THR A 65 -0.29 28.15 -19.84
N ILE A 66 -1.30 28.76 -20.47
CA ILE A 66 -1.27 29.08 -21.86
C ILE A 66 -0.83 30.54 -22.06
N PRO A 67 -0.06 30.86 -23.14
CA PRO A 67 0.20 32.25 -23.55
C PRO A 67 -1.07 32.91 -24.05
N ALA A 68 -1.05 34.24 -24.19
CA ALA A 68 -2.11 34.93 -24.91
C ALA A 68 -2.11 34.48 -26.39
N ILE A 69 -3.28 34.14 -26.91
CA ILE A 69 -3.44 33.58 -28.24
C ILE A 69 -4.37 34.47 -29.06
N VAL A 70 -3.93 34.89 -30.23
CA VAL A 70 -4.73 35.67 -31.16
C VAL A 70 -4.77 34.94 -32.51
N ALA A 71 -5.93 34.48 -32.90
CA ALA A 71 -6.11 33.82 -34.21
C ALA A 71 -7.58 33.80 -34.65
N ASN A 72 -7.82 33.49 -35.93
CA ASN A 72 -9.18 33.45 -36.46
C ASN A 72 -9.99 32.23 -36.00
N THR A 73 -9.31 31.10 -35.77
CA THR A 73 -9.91 29.86 -35.25
C THR A 73 -8.87 29.07 -34.48
N TYR A 74 -9.32 28.40 -33.44
CA TYR A 74 -8.49 27.49 -32.64
C TYR A 74 -9.00 26.07 -32.72
N ARG A 75 -8.04 25.16 -32.67
CA ARG A 75 -8.30 23.75 -32.33
C ARG A 75 -7.49 23.41 -31.12
N PHE A 76 -8.09 22.67 -30.22
CA PHE A 76 -7.39 22.19 -29.05
C PHE A 76 -7.85 20.79 -28.67
N THR A 77 -7.01 20.07 -27.93
CA THR A 77 -7.33 18.79 -27.32
C THR A 77 -6.49 18.56 -26.08
N PHE A 78 -6.99 17.73 -25.21
CA PHE A 78 -6.21 17.13 -24.11
C PHE A 78 -5.77 15.73 -24.53
N VAL A 79 -4.58 15.33 -24.19
CA VAL A 79 -4.00 14.03 -24.56
C VAL A 79 -3.52 13.33 -23.31
N GLY A 80 -4.01 12.12 -23.07
CA GLY A 80 -3.63 11.28 -21.92
C GLY A 80 -2.23 10.66 -22.01
N ALA A 81 -1.35 11.23 -22.84
CA ALA A 81 0.04 10.80 -22.99
C ALA A 81 0.99 11.97 -22.82
N SER A 82 2.19 11.70 -22.29
CA SER A 82 3.25 12.69 -22.19
C SER A 82 3.86 12.93 -23.56
N LEU A 83 3.39 13.96 -24.25
CA LEU A 83 3.99 14.42 -25.50
C LEU A 83 5.22 15.29 -25.21
N ARG A 84 6.13 15.36 -26.21
CA ARG A 84 7.30 16.22 -26.11
C ARG A 84 6.87 17.70 -26.08
N GLU A 85 7.23 18.38 -25.01
CA GLU A 85 6.95 19.82 -24.85
C GLU A 85 7.66 20.63 -25.95
N GLY A 86 7.01 21.69 -26.39
CA GLY A 86 7.54 22.56 -27.46
C GLY A 86 7.51 21.93 -28.86
N LEU A 87 6.86 20.77 -29.03
CA LEU A 87 6.64 20.24 -30.37
C LEU A 87 5.78 21.24 -31.17
N HIS A 88 6.28 21.61 -32.33
CA HIS A 88 5.64 22.56 -33.25
C HIS A 88 5.46 21.89 -34.60
N ALA A 89 4.30 22.04 -35.20
CA ALA A 89 3.99 21.54 -36.54
C ALA A 89 3.36 22.66 -37.39
N THR A 90 3.53 22.58 -38.70
CA THR A 90 3.04 23.57 -39.64
C THR A 90 1.51 23.64 -39.70
N ASP A 91 0.83 22.56 -39.34
CA ASP A 91 -0.62 22.55 -39.22
C ASP A 91 -1.08 21.44 -38.24
N PHE A 92 -2.29 21.58 -37.74
CA PHE A 92 -2.86 20.69 -36.75
C PHE A 92 -3.17 19.27 -37.26
N ASN A 93 -3.46 19.11 -38.55
CA ASN A 93 -3.74 17.80 -39.13
C ASN A 93 -2.45 16.97 -39.24
N THR A 94 -1.38 17.60 -39.76
CA THR A 94 -0.04 16.97 -39.78
C THR A 94 0.43 16.57 -38.38
N PHE A 95 0.21 17.43 -37.38
CA PHE A 95 0.51 17.11 -36.02
C PHE A 95 -0.31 15.91 -35.50
N LYS A 96 -1.63 15.91 -35.75
CA LYS A 96 -2.53 14.83 -35.38
C LYS A 96 -2.05 13.48 -35.92
N ASP A 97 -1.68 13.43 -37.19
CA ASP A 97 -1.23 12.21 -37.84
C ASP A 97 0.13 11.74 -37.30
N SER A 98 1.02 12.68 -37.00
CA SER A 98 2.36 12.37 -36.45
C SER A 98 2.36 11.80 -35.03
N VAL A 99 1.33 12.08 -34.24
CA VAL A 99 1.19 11.61 -32.84
C VAL A 99 0.05 10.61 -32.64
N SER A 100 -0.53 10.10 -33.74
CA SER A 100 -1.62 9.12 -33.74
C SER A 100 -2.84 9.53 -32.90
N LEU A 101 -3.17 10.83 -32.90
CA LEU A 101 -4.37 11.32 -32.20
C LEU A 101 -5.63 10.86 -32.93
N THR A 102 -6.60 10.35 -32.20
CA THR A 102 -7.89 9.96 -32.75
C THR A 102 -8.73 11.19 -33.11
N ALA A 103 -9.45 11.12 -34.22
CA ALA A 103 -10.26 12.26 -34.75
C ALA A 103 -11.29 12.79 -33.74
N GLY A 104 -11.86 11.92 -32.87
CA GLY A 104 -12.81 12.28 -31.82
C GLY A 104 -12.24 13.12 -30.68
N LEU A 105 -10.91 13.23 -30.59
CA LEU A 105 -10.23 13.98 -29.53
C LEU A 105 -10.06 15.46 -29.84
N LEU A 106 -10.37 15.90 -31.08
CA LEU A 106 -10.16 17.27 -31.52
C LEU A 106 -11.40 18.13 -31.26
N ARG A 107 -11.17 19.29 -30.64
CA ARG A 107 -12.19 20.34 -30.52
C ARG A 107 -11.81 21.58 -31.28
N THR A 108 -12.81 22.25 -31.84
CA THR A 108 -12.64 23.53 -32.48
C THR A 108 -13.31 24.60 -31.64
N ALA A 109 -12.55 25.58 -31.19
CA ALA A 109 -13.06 26.77 -30.54
C ALA A 109 -13.21 27.89 -31.60
N THR A 110 -14.41 28.44 -31.71
CA THR A 110 -14.72 29.56 -32.58
C THR A 110 -15.08 30.83 -31.82
N SER A 111 -15.04 30.77 -30.48
CA SER A 111 -15.28 31.89 -29.57
C SER A 111 -14.51 31.73 -28.28
N GLU A 112 -14.24 32.82 -27.57
CA GLU A 112 -13.59 32.78 -26.23
C GLU A 112 -14.37 31.94 -25.24
N ALA A 113 -15.69 31.83 -25.40
CA ALA A 113 -16.55 31.03 -24.52
C ALA A 113 -16.23 29.51 -24.58
N GLN A 114 -15.51 29.05 -25.62
CA GLN A 114 -15.17 27.64 -25.81
C GLN A 114 -13.79 27.26 -25.30
N MET A 115 -12.95 28.24 -24.94
CA MET A 115 -11.64 28.02 -24.29
C MET A 115 -11.35 29.20 -23.35
N ARG A 116 -11.58 29.01 -22.06
CA ARG A 116 -11.46 30.08 -21.07
C ARG A 116 -10.28 29.85 -20.15
N ALA A 117 -9.39 30.83 -20.05
CA ALA A 117 -8.39 30.85 -19.02
C ALA A 117 -9.05 30.94 -17.62
N GLY A 118 -8.63 30.11 -16.66
CA GLY A 118 -9.22 30.03 -15.35
C GLY A 118 -10.32 28.98 -15.19
N ASP A 119 -10.85 28.43 -16.28
CA ASP A 119 -11.86 27.38 -16.24
C ASP A 119 -11.24 25.98 -16.23
N ILE A 120 -12.05 25.01 -15.78
CA ILE A 120 -11.70 23.60 -15.80
C ILE A 120 -12.52 22.86 -16.87
N PHE A 121 -11.83 22.02 -17.64
CA PHE A 121 -12.47 21.09 -18.56
C PHE A 121 -12.86 19.82 -17.83
N VAL A 122 -14.14 19.46 -17.83
CA VAL A 122 -14.68 18.26 -17.20
C VAL A 122 -15.05 17.27 -18.30
N PRO A 123 -14.33 16.14 -18.42
CA PRO A 123 -14.63 15.11 -19.40
C PRO A 123 -15.94 14.38 -19.09
N THR A 124 -16.62 13.88 -20.13
CA THR A 124 -17.90 13.16 -19.97
C THR A 124 -17.74 11.68 -19.59
N SER A 125 -16.60 11.08 -19.88
CA SER A 125 -16.30 9.70 -19.52
C SER A 125 -14.80 9.44 -19.54
N SER A 126 -14.37 8.36 -18.88
CA SER A 126 -12.99 7.88 -18.89
C SER A 126 -12.52 7.43 -20.27
N ASP A 127 -13.42 6.97 -21.13
CA ASP A 127 -13.09 6.42 -22.46
C ASP A 127 -12.99 7.52 -23.52
N ASN A 128 -13.51 8.72 -23.25
CA ASN A 128 -13.49 9.85 -24.16
C ASN A 128 -13.15 11.17 -23.45
N TRP A 129 -11.98 11.21 -22.86
CA TRP A 129 -11.45 12.35 -22.10
C TRP A 129 -11.29 13.65 -22.91
N ALA A 130 -11.43 13.63 -24.25
CA ALA A 130 -11.50 14.83 -25.07
C ALA A 130 -12.92 15.36 -25.24
N GLN A 131 -13.94 14.63 -24.86
CA GLN A 131 -15.32 15.11 -24.82
C GLN A 131 -15.69 15.51 -23.39
N GLY A 132 -16.25 16.71 -23.25
CA GLY A 132 -16.62 17.27 -21.95
C GLY A 132 -17.12 18.69 -22.10
N SER A 133 -17.21 19.39 -21.01
CA SER A 133 -17.65 20.79 -20.94
C SER A 133 -16.69 21.63 -20.10
N TRP A 134 -16.64 22.92 -20.40
CA TRP A 134 -15.96 23.89 -19.55
C TRP A 134 -16.90 24.35 -18.45
N MET A 135 -16.38 24.49 -17.24
CA MET A 135 -17.05 25.16 -16.14
C MET A 135 -16.05 26.05 -15.39
N SER A 136 -16.55 27.03 -14.61
CA SER A 136 -15.63 27.82 -13.78
C SER A 136 -14.96 26.93 -12.74
N LEU A 137 -13.71 27.22 -12.43
CA LEU A 137 -12.97 26.49 -11.40
C LEU A 137 -13.68 26.54 -10.03
N GLU A 138 -14.27 27.68 -9.70
CA GLU A 138 -15.07 27.85 -8.47
C GLU A 138 -16.31 26.94 -8.45
N ALA A 139 -17.04 26.86 -9.57
CA ALA A 139 -18.19 25.97 -9.69
C ALA A 139 -17.79 24.50 -9.62
N TRP A 140 -16.65 24.14 -10.19
CA TRP A 140 -16.10 22.79 -10.10
C TRP A 140 -15.68 22.46 -8.66
N ILE A 141 -14.93 23.35 -7.98
CA ILE A 141 -14.57 23.19 -6.57
C ILE A 141 -15.84 23.06 -5.71
N ALA A 142 -16.85 23.88 -5.96
CA ALA A 142 -18.14 23.78 -5.28
C ALA A 142 -18.86 22.46 -5.59
N SER A 143 -18.78 21.95 -6.84
CA SER A 143 -19.35 20.66 -7.21
C SER A 143 -18.60 19.50 -6.56
N GLN A 144 -17.27 19.58 -6.43
CA GLN A 144 -16.47 18.63 -5.66
C GLN A 144 -16.81 18.68 -4.16
N SER A 145 -17.14 19.88 -3.67
CA SER A 145 -17.62 20.06 -2.29
C SER A 145 -19.08 19.62 -2.13
N ASN A 146 -19.90 19.70 -3.19
CA ASN A 146 -21.32 19.28 -3.22
C ASN A 146 -21.50 17.81 -3.65
N SER A 147 -20.51 17.19 -4.29
CA SER A 147 -20.34 15.73 -4.26
C SER A 147 -19.82 15.31 -2.87
N GLN A 148 -20.43 15.87 -1.83
CA GLN A 148 -20.36 15.24 -0.53
C GLN A 148 -20.86 13.80 -0.75
N PRO A 149 -20.02 12.78 -0.54
CA PRO A 149 -20.54 11.47 -0.26
C PRO A 149 -21.58 11.72 0.81
N GLY A 150 -22.83 11.33 0.57
CA GLY A 150 -23.94 11.64 1.48
C GLY A 150 -23.42 11.47 2.89
N THR A 151 -23.60 12.44 3.76
CA THR A 151 -22.96 12.61 5.07
C THR A 151 -22.62 11.29 5.73
N ALA A 152 -21.52 10.67 5.29
CA ALA A 152 -20.99 9.46 5.86
C ALA A 152 -20.50 9.87 7.25
N GLN A 153 -21.30 9.56 8.25
CA GLN A 153 -20.98 9.89 9.62
C GLN A 153 -19.87 8.95 10.11
N ILE A 154 -18.95 9.49 10.87
CA ILE A 154 -18.02 8.71 11.69
C ILE A 154 -18.82 7.64 12.44
N SER A 155 -18.36 6.40 12.42
CA SER A 155 -19.08 5.24 12.99
C SER A 155 -19.31 5.36 14.51
N GLY A 156 -18.48 6.15 15.19
CA GLY A 156 -18.48 6.31 16.64
C GLY A 156 -17.90 5.11 17.41
N THR A 157 -17.42 4.09 16.69
CA THR A 157 -16.90 2.84 17.27
C THR A 157 -15.38 2.68 17.12
N LEU A 158 -14.78 3.32 16.14
CA LEU A 158 -13.33 3.29 15.86
C LEU A 158 -12.69 4.62 16.25
N PRO A 159 -11.39 4.61 16.59
CA PRO A 159 -10.63 5.84 16.70
C PRO A 159 -10.64 6.62 15.40
N VAL A 160 -10.67 7.93 15.47
CA VAL A 160 -10.66 8.83 14.32
C VAL A 160 -9.34 9.57 14.24
N VAL A 161 -8.66 9.44 13.12
CA VAL A 161 -7.41 10.15 12.80
C VAL A 161 -7.76 11.41 12.01
N TYR A 162 -7.50 12.56 12.59
CA TYR A 162 -7.68 13.85 11.94
C TYR A 162 -6.33 14.36 11.45
N VAL A 163 -6.22 14.56 10.14
CA VAL A 163 -5.01 15.09 9.49
C VAL A 163 -5.36 16.42 8.83
N ASN A 164 -4.54 17.44 9.08
CA ASN A 164 -4.65 18.74 8.43
C ASN A 164 -3.32 19.11 7.77
N THR A 165 -3.34 19.35 6.46
CA THR A 165 -2.21 19.82 5.64
C THR A 165 -2.32 21.29 5.30
N ASN A 166 -3.22 22.05 5.97
CA ASN A 166 -3.55 23.44 5.66
C ASN A 166 -3.98 23.63 4.19
N GLY A 167 -4.72 22.65 3.66
CA GLY A 167 -5.20 22.66 2.27
C GLY A 167 -4.16 22.27 1.23
N GLN A 168 -2.91 21.98 1.62
CA GLN A 168 -1.91 21.47 0.69
C GLN A 168 -2.28 20.04 0.26
N GLY A 169 -2.28 19.79 -1.06
CA GLY A 169 -2.56 18.46 -1.63
C GLY A 169 -1.39 17.49 -1.44
N ILE A 170 -1.73 16.20 -1.42
CA ILE A 170 -0.75 15.10 -1.40
C ILE A 170 -0.83 14.43 -2.76
N TYR A 171 0.18 14.61 -3.61
CA TYR A 171 0.09 14.29 -5.05
C TYR A 171 0.93 13.11 -5.48
N ASP A 172 1.92 12.72 -4.68
CA ASP A 172 2.86 11.65 -5.03
C ASP A 172 3.34 10.88 -3.79
N THR A 173 4.18 9.89 -4.01
CA THR A 173 4.78 9.04 -2.97
C THR A 173 6.14 9.54 -2.50
N GLU A 174 6.64 10.66 -3.02
CA GLU A 174 7.98 11.18 -2.73
C GLU A 174 7.94 12.47 -1.90
N THR A 175 7.04 13.40 -2.26
CA THR A 175 6.98 14.72 -1.65
C THR A 175 6.40 14.69 -0.24
N GLN A 176 7.18 15.12 0.73
CA GLN A 176 6.74 15.29 2.12
C GLN A 176 5.90 16.55 2.25
N VAL A 177 4.64 16.43 2.62
CA VAL A 177 3.73 17.54 2.90
C VAL A 177 3.67 17.76 4.41
N ALA A 178 3.88 19.00 4.86
CA ALA A 178 3.74 19.34 6.27
C ALA A 178 2.29 19.10 6.74
N MET A 179 2.14 18.49 7.92
CA MET A 179 0.82 18.22 8.50
C MET A 179 0.79 18.45 10.00
N THR A 180 -0.40 18.63 10.51
CA THR A 180 -0.75 18.38 11.90
C THR A 180 -1.74 17.23 12.01
N LEU A 181 -1.66 16.46 13.10
CA LEU A 181 -2.51 15.29 13.31
C LEU A 181 -2.94 15.22 14.78
N TYR A 182 -4.18 14.82 15.01
CA TYR A 182 -4.60 14.31 16.31
C TYR A 182 -5.50 13.08 16.13
N ILE A 183 -5.61 12.27 17.17
CA ILE A 183 -6.45 11.06 17.17
C ILE A 183 -7.43 11.17 18.33
N ASP A 184 -8.71 11.18 17.99
CA ASP A 184 -9.77 10.94 18.96
C ASP A 184 -9.93 9.42 19.13
N SER A 185 -9.76 8.92 20.33
CA SER A 185 -9.91 7.50 20.63
C SER A 185 -11.35 7.02 20.65
N MET A 186 -12.31 7.94 20.56
CA MET A 186 -13.74 7.65 20.67
C MET A 186 -14.04 6.79 21.92
N ASN A 187 -14.82 5.73 21.76
CA ASN A 187 -15.14 4.78 22.82
C ASN A 187 -14.16 3.60 22.89
N SER A 188 -13.00 3.69 22.22
CA SER A 188 -12.01 2.62 22.24
C SER A 188 -11.22 2.60 23.57
N LYS A 189 -10.56 1.46 23.84
CA LYS A 189 -9.68 1.30 25.02
C LYS A 189 -8.35 2.06 24.92
N TYR A 190 -8.12 2.80 23.85
CA TYR A 190 -6.85 3.49 23.61
C TYR A 190 -6.90 4.93 24.10
N HIS A 191 -5.72 5.46 24.45
CA HIS A 191 -5.60 6.88 24.77
C HIS A 191 -5.61 7.73 23.50
N PRO A 192 -6.21 8.92 23.52
CA PRO A 192 -6.13 9.87 22.42
C PRO A 192 -4.68 10.33 22.19
N LEU A 193 -4.39 10.86 21.01
CA LEU A 193 -3.09 11.46 20.67
C LEU A 193 -3.32 12.92 20.26
N GLY A 194 -2.80 13.86 21.05
CA GLY A 194 -3.05 15.28 20.80
C GLY A 194 -4.52 15.66 20.93
N SER A 195 -4.89 16.80 20.38
CA SER A 195 -6.27 17.29 20.28
C SER A 195 -6.38 18.32 19.15
N ALA A 196 -7.59 18.75 18.81
CA ALA A 196 -7.78 19.84 17.84
C ALA A 196 -7.08 21.14 18.26
N ALA A 197 -7.01 21.43 19.57
CA ALA A 197 -6.33 22.62 20.12
C ALA A 197 -4.80 22.43 20.23
N ALA A 198 -4.31 21.18 20.31
CA ALA A 198 -2.90 20.84 20.45
C ALA A 198 -2.55 19.62 19.58
N PRO A 199 -2.58 19.74 18.26
CA PRO A 199 -2.27 18.65 17.35
C PRO A 199 -0.77 18.38 17.30
N ILE A 200 -0.41 17.19 16.87
CA ILE A 200 0.98 16.73 16.73
C ILE A 200 1.49 17.06 15.32
N ALA A 201 2.65 17.69 15.23
CA ALA A 201 3.27 18.07 13.97
C ALA A 201 4.04 16.89 13.32
N GLY A 202 4.05 16.87 12.01
CA GLY A 202 4.76 15.90 11.20
C GLY A 202 4.66 16.17 9.72
N THR A 203 4.94 15.14 8.93
CA THR A 203 4.75 15.14 7.48
C THR A 203 3.96 13.93 7.04
N ILE A 204 3.29 14.07 5.89
CA ILE A 204 2.52 13.03 5.23
C ILE A 204 2.89 13.01 3.74
N LYS A 205 2.91 11.83 3.15
CA LYS A 205 3.03 11.63 1.70
C LYS A 205 2.23 10.42 1.25
N GLY A 206 2.02 10.25 -0.03
CA GLY A 206 1.48 9.03 -0.59
C GLY A 206 2.36 7.81 -0.30
N ARG A 207 1.81 6.61 -0.43
CA ARG A 207 2.56 5.35 -0.37
C ARG A 207 1.99 4.31 -1.31
N GLY A 208 2.80 3.25 -1.57
CA GLY A 208 2.45 2.16 -2.48
C GLY A 208 2.68 2.55 -3.95
N ASN A 209 2.65 1.57 -4.81
CA ASN A 209 2.79 1.69 -6.26
C ASN A 209 1.43 1.53 -6.92
N TYR A 210 0.96 0.27 -7.02
CA TYR A 210 -0.33 -0.07 -7.61
C TYR A 210 -1.50 0.63 -6.91
N THR A 211 -1.60 0.52 -5.59
CA THR A 211 -2.69 1.13 -4.80
C THR A 211 -2.71 2.66 -4.87
N TRP A 212 -1.54 3.31 -5.00
CA TRP A 212 -1.47 4.76 -5.20
C TRP A 212 -1.90 5.16 -6.61
N ARG A 213 -1.46 4.41 -7.63
CA ARG A 213 -1.73 4.73 -9.04
C ARG A 213 -3.19 4.49 -9.41
N ASP A 214 -3.73 3.31 -9.07
CA ASP A 214 -4.95 2.78 -9.69
C ASP A 214 -6.24 2.99 -8.87
N PHE A 215 -6.14 3.39 -7.59
CA PHE A 215 -7.31 3.59 -6.74
C PHE A 215 -7.51 5.06 -6.37
N ALA A 216 -8.77 5.49 -6.31
CA ALA A 216 -9.12 6.83 -5.85
C ALA A 216 -8.84 7.01 -4.34
N LYS A 217 -9.12 5.99 -3.54
CA LYS A 217 -8.84 5.95 -2.10
C LYS A 217 -7.35 5.70 -1.86
N LYS A 218 -6.62 6.73 -1.44
CA LYS A 218 -5.16 6.72 -1.36
C LYS A 218 -4.62 6.26 -0.02
N PRO A 219 -3.60 5.39 0.03
CA PRO A 219 -2.84 5.09 1.23
C PRO A 219 -1.75 6.14 1.49
N TYR A 220 -1.37 6.34 2.78
CA TYR A 220 -0.43 7.38 3.17
C TYR A 220 0.68 6.86 4.08
N LYS A 221 1.83 7.54 4.06
CA LYS A 221 2.93 7.39 5.00
C LYS A 221 3.05 8.66 5.84
N ILE A 222 3.10 8.48 7.17
CA ILE A 222 3.19 9.56 8.15
C ILE A 222 4.56 9.49 8.83
N LYS A 223 5.18 10.66 9.05
CA LYS A 223 6.38 10.82 9.85
C LYS A 223 6.19 11.95 10.85
N PHE A 224 6.05 11.61 12.13
CA PHE A 224 6.01 12.62 13.20
C PHE A 224 7.38 13.27 13.44
N ASN A 225 7.38 14.52 13.85
CA ASN A 225 8.62 15.22 14.23
C ASN A 225 9.28 14.59 15.46
N VAL A 226 8.48 14.07 16.39
CA VAL A 226 8.90 13.37 17.62
C VAL A 226 8.23 12.01 17.69
N LYS A 227 8.92 10.99 18.24
CA LYS A 227 8.34 9.65 18.41
C LYS A 227 7.04 9.71 19.23
N GLN A 228 5.99 9.07 18.75
CA GLN A 228 4.67 9.01 19.38
C GLN A 228 4.25 7.56 19.66
N LYS A 229 3.61 7.33 20.81
CA LYS A 229 2.80 6.13 21.06
C LYS A 229 1.43 6.33 20.42
N VAL A 230 1.02 5.44 19.53
CA VAL A 230 -0.22 5.60 18.78
C VAL A 230 -1.12 4.40 19.05
N LEU A 231 -2.32 4.64 19.59
CA LEU A 231 -3.34 3.61 19.86
C LEU A 231 -2.78 2.35 20.54
N GLY A 232 -1.98 2.53 21.58
CA GLY A 232 -1.35 1.46 22.34
C GLY A 232 -0.19 0.74 21.65
N MET A 233 0.21 1.16 20.45
CA MET A 233 1.40 0.67 19.78
C MET A 233 2.66 1.40 20.27
N PRO A 234 3.84 0.76 20.27
CA PRO A 234 5.09 1.36 20.76
C PRO A 234 5.48 2.62 20.00
N ASN A 235 6.14 3.54 20.69
CA ASN A 235 6.48 4.85 20.14
C ASN A 235 7.45 4.78 18.95
N ASN A 236 7.07 5.43 17.87
CA ASN A 236 7.89 5.60 16.67
C ASN A 236 7.50 6.90 15.94
N ARG A 237 8.33 7.32 14.98
CA ARG A 237 7.99 8.46 14.09
C ARG A 237 7.19 8.01 12.87
N HIS A 238 7.40 6.78 12.38
CA HIS A 238 6.95 6.32 11.07
C HIS A 238 5.74 5.38 11.18
N TRP A 239 4.68 5.75 10.46
CA TRP A 239 3.41 5.04 10.43
C TRP A 239 2.84 5.02 9.03
N CYS A 240 1.97 4.06 8.74
CA CYS A 240 1.22 3.97 7.50
C CYS A 240 -0.28 4.01 7.77
N LEU A 241 -1.02 4.71 6.93
CA LEU A 241 -2.47 4.61 6.81
C LEU A 241 -2.76 3.76 5.56
N MET A 242 -3.10 2.50 5.79
CA MET A 242 -3.43 1.55 4.74
C MET A 242 -4.89 1.74 4.33
N ALA A 243 -5.13 1.99 3.06
CA ALA A 243 -6.47 2.30 2.54
C ALA A 243 -7.35 1.06 2.36
N GLY A 244 -6.74 -0.11 2.03
CA GLY A 244 -7.45 -1.36 1.74
C GLY A 244 -8.42 -1.25 0.56
N ALA A 245 -8.18 -0.35 -0.40
CA ALA A 245 -9.04 -0.16 -1.55
C ALA A 245 -9.05 -1.36 -2.51
N ASP A 246 -7.94 -2.09 -2.56
CA ASP A 246 -7.71 -3.32 -3.32
C ASP A 246 -8.26 -4.58 -2.65
N ASP A 247 -8.61 -4.50 -1.35
CA ASP A 247 -9.12 -5.64 -0.59
C ASP A 247 -10.62 -5.86 -0.85
N TYR A 248 -10.95 -6.88 -1.63
CA TYR A 248 -12.33 -7.26 -1.93
C TYR A 248 -12.97 -8.19 -0.87
N LEU A 249 -12.20 -8.58 0.17
CA LEU A 249 -12.65 -9.45 1.25
C LEU A 249 -12.90 -8.68 2.57
N GLY A 250 -13.45 -7.48 2.48
CA GLY A 250 -13.91 -6.73 3.64
C GLY A 250 -12.79 -6.05 4.44
N PHE A 251 -11.71 -5.63 3.80
CA PHE A 251 -10.53 -5.07 4.46
C PHE A 251 -9.81 -6.07 5.38
N LEU A 252 -10.03 -7.37 5.21
CA LEU A 252 -9.59 -8.39 6.16
C LEU A 252 -8.31 -9.14 5.72
N LYS A 253 -7.85 -9.04 4.46
CA LYS A 253 -6.67 -9.76 3.96
C LYS A 253 -5.41 -9.42 4.77
N ASN A 254 -4.99 -8.17 4.79
CA ASN A 254 -3.82 -7.72 5.53
C ASN A 254 -3.89 -8.00 7.05
N PRO A 255 -5.00 -7.68 7.75
CA PRO A 255 -5.13 -8.02 9.16
C PRO A 255 -5.03 -9.53 9.43
N THR A 256 -5.62 -10.38 8.59
CA THR A 256 -5.55 -11.84 8.72
C THR A 256 -4.11 -12.33 8.59
N GLY A 257 -3.36 -11.88 7.58
CA GLY A 257 -1.95 -12.23 7.42
C GLY A 257 -1.11 -11.85 8.64
N TYR A 258 -1.36 -10.69 9.24
CA TYR A 258 -0.67 -10.29 10.46
C TYR A 258 -1.11 -11.11 11.69
N MET A 259 -2.36 -11.55 11.78
CA MET A 259 -2.82 -12.46 12.82
C MET A 259 -2.13 -13.82 12.70
N VAL A 260 -2.05 -14.38 11.49
CA VAL A 260 -1.36 -15.66 11.20
C VAL A 260 0.13 -15.54 11.53
N SER A 261 0.79 -14.47 11.07
CA SER A 261 2.22 -14.21 11.34
C SER A 261 2.51 -14.13 12.85
N LYS A 262 1.64 -13.44 13.59
CA LYS A 262 1.76 -13.35 15.05
C LYS A 262 1.49 -14.69 15.72
N ALA A 263 0.55 -15.48 15.25
CA ALA A 263 0.23 -16.80 15.77
C ALA A 263 1.39 -17.78 15.59
N LEU A 264 2.15 -17.66 14.49
CA LEU A 264 3.39 -18.40 14.21
C LEU A 264 4.62 -17.80 14.90
N ALA A 265 4.44 -16.77 15.73
CA ALA A 265 5.51 -16.14 16.49
C ALA A 265 6.72 -15.71 15.65
N LEU A 266 6.49 -15.13 14.44
CA LEU A 266 7.56 -14.45 13.73
C LEU A 266 8.20 -13.39 14.64
N ARG A 267 9.51 -13.21 14.55
CA ARG A 267 10.28 -12.33 15.47
C ARG A 267 9.71 -10.92 15.59
N TRP A 268 9.14 -10.41 14.51
CA TRP A 268 8.35 -9.19 14.54
C TRP A 268 7.27 -9.22 13.46
N THR A 269 6.06 -8.85 13.86
CA THR A 269 4.92 -8.63 12.96
C THR A 269 4.42 -7.20 13.15
N PRO A 270 4.18 -6.42 12.09
CA PRO A 270 3.61 -5.08 12.21
C PRO A 270 2.28 -5.11 12.95
N ARG A 271 2.09 -4.20 13.90
CA ARG A 271 0.79 -4.01 14.54
C ARG A 271 -0.03 -3.05 13.69
N MET A 272 -1.33 -3.30 13.62
CA MET A 272 -2.26 -2.39 12.97
C MET A 272 -3.50 -2.16 13.81
N ARG A 273 -4.16 -1.03 13.58
CA ARG A 273 -5.41 -0.63 14.25
C ARG A 273 -6.38 -0.10 13.22
N PRO A 274 -7.63 -0.59 13.19
CA PRO A 274 -8.65 0.02 12.37
C PRO A 274 -8.97 1.42 12.93
N VAL A 275 -9.04 2.37 12.02
CA VAL A 275 -9.32 3.78 12.30
C VAL A 275 -10.19 4.36 11.20
N GLU A 276 -10.88 5.46 11.47
CA GLU A 276 -11.49 6.28 10.46
C GLU A 276 -10.59 7.50 10.20
N LEU A 277 -10.47 7.92 8.94
CA LEU A 277 -9.63 9.05 8.55
C LEU A 277 -10.48 10.26 8.18
N VAL A 278 -10.12 11.41 8.72
CA VAL A 278 -10.59 12.72 8.29
C VAL A 278 -9.38 13.53 7.83
N LEU A 279 -9.31 13.85 6.55
CA LEU A 279 -8.23 14.62 5.93
C LEU A 279 -8.76 15.99 5.50
N ASN A 280 -8.15 17.05 6.04
CA ASN A 280 -8.57 18.45 5.77
C ASN A 280 -10.09 18.68 5.99
N GLY A 281 -10.64 18.08 7.04
CA GLY A 281 -12.06 18.17 7.37
C GLY A 281 -12.98 17.25 6.58
N GLN A 282 -12.46 16.50 5.61
CA GLN A 282 -13.24 15.57 4.78
C GLN A 282 -13.06 14.13 5.27
N TYR A 283 -14.17 13.43 5.48
CA TYR A 283 -14.16 12.02 5.86
C TYR A 283 -13.68 11.15 4.70
N GLN A 284 -12.68 10.31 4.97
CA GLN A 284 -12.03 9.44 3.99
C GLN A 284 -12.36 7.95 4.17
N GLY A 285 -13.19 7.60 5.15
CA GLY A 285 -13.57 6.21 5.39
C GLY A 285 -12.67 5.42 6.33
N LEU A 286 -12.75 4.10 6.22
CA LEU A 286 -12.01 3.13 7.02
C LEU A 286 -10.57 3.00 6.53
N TYR A 287 -9.63 3.11 7.46
CA TYR A 287 -8.20 2.86 7.25
C TYR A 287 -7.64 1.93 8.32
N PHE A 288 -6.45 1.39 8.08
CA PHE A 288 -5.68 0.73 9.12
C PHE A 288 -4.40 1.53 9.40
N LEU A 289 -4.30 2.06 10.61
CA LEU A 289 -3.07 2.70 11.09
C LEU A 289 -2.09 1.60 11.49
N THR A 290 -0.98 1.51 10.76
CA THR A 290 -0.05 0.37 10.77
C THR A 290 1.37 0.85 11.06
N GLU A 291 2.13 0.04 11.78
CA GLU A 291 3.56 0.22 11.99
C GLU A 291 4.31 0.07 10.65
N HIS A 292 5.16 1.03 10.31
CA HIS A 292 6.00 0.97 9.12
C HIS A 292 7.17 -0.01 9.35
N VAL A 293 7.45 -0.86 8.37
CA VAL A 293 8.63 -1.77 8.40
C VAL A 293 9.90 -0.93 8.38
N ARG A 294 10.74 -1.10 9.40
CA ARG A 294 12.04 -0.46 9.53
C ARG A 294 12.85 -1.07 10.68
N ILE A 295 14.15 -0.81 10.70
CA ILE A 295 15.01 -1.11 11.84
C ILE A 295 14.71 -0.13 12.97
N ALA A 296 14.35 -0.65 14.12
CA ALA A 296 14.19 0.09 15.38
C ALA A 296 14.04 -0.88 16.56
N SER A 297 14.32 -0.42 17.76
CA SER A 297 14.23 -1.23 19.00
C SER A 297 12.84 -1.85 19.24
N ASN A 298 11.80 -1.34 18.59
CA ASN A 298 10.41 -1.79 18.72
C ASN A 298 9.75 -2.14 17.37
N ARG A 299 10.56 -2.34 16.34
CA ARG A 299 10.21 -2.84 15.01
C ARG A 299 11.09 -4.06 14.70
N VAL A 300 11.76 -4.09 13.55
CA VAL A 300 12.82 -5.05 13.29
C VAL A 300 13.98 -4.73 14.23
N LYS A 301 14.07 -5.50 15.33
CA LYS A 301 15.01 -5.22 16.42
C LYS A 301 16.36 -5.86 16.13
N ILE A 302 17.16 -5.16 15.34
CA ILE A 302 18.54 -5.48 15.03
C ILE A 302 19.40 -4.22 15.19
N HIS A 303 20.72 -4.37 15.09
CA HIS A 303 21.64 -3.24 15.07
C HIS A 303 21.29 -2.29 13.91
N GLU A 304 21.30 -0.99 14.16
CA GLU A 304 21.10 0.05 13.13
C GLU A 304 22.47 0.50 12.64
N GLN A 305 22.79 0.24 11.37
CA GLN A 305 24.01 0.73 10.75
C GLN A 305 23.93 2.24 10.49
N ALA A 306 25.07 2.91 10.57
CA ALA A 306 25.21 4.26 10.05
C ALA A 306 25.24 4.23 8.51
N ASP A 307 24.67 5.26 7.89
CA ASP A 307 24.84 5.51 6.47
C ASP A 307 26.33 5.72 6.16
N GLY A 308 26.81 5.08 5.09
CA GLY A 308 28.21 5.19 4.68
C GLY A 308 29.23 4.54 5.63
N GLU A 309 28.82 3.63 6.53
CA GLU A 309 29.69 2.89 7.45
C GLU A 309 30.78 2.12 6.68
N THR A 310 32.00 2.10 7.21
CA THR A 310 33.14 1.43 6.57
C THR A 310 33.82 0.42 7.48
N HIS A 311 33.57 0.45 8.79
CA HIS A 311 34.23 -0.46 9.73
C HIS A 311 33.75 -1.90 9.53
N ARG A 312 34.70 -2.81 9.34
CA ARG A 312 34.46 -4.21 8.98
C ARG A 312 33.44 -4.91 9.88
N ASP A 313 33.57 -4.77 11.19
CA ASP A 313 32.69 -5.47 12.15
C ASP A 313 31.31 -4.81 12.24
N SER A 314 31.20 -3.53 11.93
CA SER A 314 29.92 -2.78 11.94
C SER A 314 29.03 -3.15 10.75
N ILE A 315 29.63 -3.46 9.59
CA ILE A 315 28.89 -3.78 8.36
C ILE A 315 28.41 -5.22 8.29
N THR A 316 28.74 -6.09 9.27
CA THR A 316 28.33 -7.50 9.24
C THR A 316 26.82 -7.69 9.40
N GLY A 317 26.08 -6.69 9.87
CA GLY A 317 24.63 -6.74 10.06
C GLY A 317 24.01 -5.36 10.27
N GLY A 318 22.74 -5.32 10.56
CA GLY A 318 21.93 -4.10 10.51
C GLY A 318 21.36 -3.91 9.10
N TRP A 319 21.09 -5.01 8.42
CA TRP A 319 20.57 -5.03 7.07
C TRP A 319 19.06 -5.30 7.08
N LEU A 320 18.33 -4.46 6.36
CA LEU A 320 16.94 -4.69 5.98
C LEU A 320 16.84 -4.52 4.47
N VAL A 321 16.48 -5.59 3.79
CA VAL A 321 16.33 -5.64 2.33
C VAL A 321 14.96 -6.19 1.97
N GLU A 322 14.56 -6.02 0.72
CA GLU A 322 13.29 -6.51 0.20
C GLU A 322 13.48 -7.07 -1.21
N ILE A 323 13.04 -8.29 -1.45
CA ILE A 323 12.82 -8.75 -2.82
C ILE A 323 11.62 -7.97 -3.33
N ASP A 324 11.84 -7.19 -4.41
CA ASP A 324 10.86 -6.26 -4.92
C ASP A 324 10.89 -6.27 -6.46
N ASN A 325 9.72 -6.15 -7.06
CA ASN A 325 9.55 -6.06 -8.51
C ASN A 325 9.65 -4.62 -9.04
N TYR A 326 9.78 -3.64 -8.14
CA TYR A 326 9.97 -2.23 -8.49
C TYR A 326 11.42 -1.80 -8.30
N PRO A 327 12.11 -1.38 -9.37
CA PRO A 327 13.50 -0.96 -9.26
C PRO A 327 13.66 0.26 -8.34
N SER A 328 14.69 0.24 -7.51
CA SER A 328 15.16 1.37 -6.70
C SER A 328 16.60 1.72 -7.06
N GLU A 329 17.10 2.87 -6.58
CA GLU A 329 18.48 3.29 -6.85
C GLU A 329 19.54 2.34 -6.27
N ASN A 330 19.19 1.60 -5.21
CA ASN A 330 20.08 0.69 -4.50
C ASN A 330 19.67 -0.79 -4.63
N ASN A 331 19.46 -1.25 -5.87
CA ASN A 331 19.16 -2.65 -6.12
C ASN A 331 20.42 -3.49 -6.28
N ILE A 332 20.32 -4.73 -5.81
CA ILE A 332 21.21 -5.85 -6.19
C ILE A 332 20.43 -6.72 -7.16
N VAL A 333 21.00 -6.93 -8.34
CA VAL A 333 20.40 -7.78 -9.39
C VAL A 333 21.15 -9.09 -9.45
N LEU A 334 20.43 -10.19 -9.33
CA LEU A 334 20.97 -11.55 -9.31
C LEU A 334 20.33 -12.39 -10.41
N GLN A 335 21.07 -13.43 -10.85
CA GLN A 335 20.51 -14.54 -11.63
C GLN A 335 20.34 -15.74 -10.70
N GLU A 336 19.12 -16.26 -10.60
CA GLU A 336 18.89 -17.54 -9.92
C GLU A 336 19.45 -18.72 -10.71
N GLY A 337 19.63 -19.86 -10.05
CA GLY A 337 20.06 -21.09 -10.69
C GLY A 337 19.10 -21.61 -11.78
N ASN A 338 17.84 -21.19 -11.74
CA ASN A 338 16.82 -21.47 -12.77
C ASN A 338 16.80 -20.44 -13.92
N GLY A 339 17.67 -19.43 -13.89
CA GLY A 339 17.79 -18.38 -14.91
C GLY A 339 16.88 -17.19 -14.72
N GLN A 340 16.07 -17.13 -13.65
CA GLN A 340 15.23 -15.96 -13.35
C GLN A 340 16.07 -14.81 -12.79
N THR A 341 15.70 -13.58 -13.13
CA THR A 341 16.33 -12.39 -12.57
C THR A 341 15.58 -11.94 -11.33
N ILE A 342 16.28 -11.85 -10.21
CA ILE A 342 15.75 -11.36 -8.94
C ILE A 342 16.34 -9.99 -8.62
N MET A 343 15.50 -9.09 -8.13
CA MET A 343 15.93 -7.78 -7.61
C MET A 343 15.78 -7.76 -6.09
N VAL A 344 16.86 -7.39 -5.41
CA VAL A 344 16.87 -7.19 -3.96
C VAL A 344 17.13 -5.72 -3.70
N SER A 345 16.12 -5.02 -3.21
CA SER A 345 16.16 -3.59 -2.90
C SER A 345 16.64 -3.36 -1.47
N LEU A 346 17.59 -2.46 -1.29
CA LEU A 346 17.99 -2.01 0.04
C LEU A 346 16.89 -1.13 0.64
N ARG A 347 16.57 -1.38 1.93
CA ARG A 347 15.63 -0.55 2.70
C ARG A 347 16.32 0.21 3.83
N GLU A 348 17.24 -0.41 4.53
CA GLU A 348 18.10 0.23 5.54
C GLU A 348 19.47 -0.46 5.58
N PRO A 349 20.58 0.28 5.69
CA PRO A 349 20.69 1.74 5.71
C PRO A 349 20.28 2.41 4.38
N GLU A 350 20.00 3.74 4.40
CA GLU A 350 19.49 4.43 3.19
C GLU A 350 20.59 4.66 2.14
N THR A 351 21.82 4.91 2.58
CA THR A 351 22.99 5.12 1.71
C THR A 351 24.13 4.16 2.05
N LEU A 352 24.84 3.67 1.02
CA LEU A 352 25.90 2.69 1.16
C LEU A 352 27.27 3.29 0.86
N SER A 353 28.26 2.96 1.72
CA SER A 353 29.66 2.97 1.32
C SER A 353 29.95 1.82 0.34
N GLN A 354 31.09 1.86 -0.35
CA GLN A 354 31.54 0.76 -1.21
C GLN A 354 31.73 -0.53 -0.40
N ALA A 355 32.22 -0.43 0.84
CA ALA A 355 32.41 -1.59 1.71
C ALA A 355 31.07 -2.25 2.09
N GLN A 356 30.07 -1.45 2.43
CA GLN A 356 28.71 -1.91 2.72
C GLN A 356 28.10 -2.58 1.50
N ARG A 357 28.19 -1.96 0.32
CA ARG A 357 27.66 -2.50 -0.93
C ARG A 357 28.29 -3.86 -1.24
N SER A 358 29.61 -3.95 -1.23
CA SER A 358 30.31 -5.19 -1.53
C SER A 358 29.99 -6.30 -0.52
N TYR A 359 29.85 -5.97 0.77
CA TYR A 359 29.47 -6.95 1.78
C TYR A 359 28.05 -7.48 1.50
N LEU A 360 27.08 -6.59 1.29
CA LEU A 360 25.69 -6.97 1.06
C LEU A 360 25.55 -7.81 -0.22
N GLU A 361 26.17 -7.40 -1.33
CA GLU A 361 26.17 -8.14 -2.59
C GLU A 361 26.72 -9.56 -2.40
N ASN A 362 27.84 -9.70 -1.69
CA ASN A 362 28.44 -11.00 -1.39
C ASN A 362 27.52 -11.88 -0.53
N GLN A 363 26.83 -11.31 0.47
CA GLN A 363 25.90 -12.04 1.33
C GLN A 363 24.67 -12.55 0.54
N ILE A 364 24.06 -11.69 -0.24
CA ILE A 364 22.88 -12.04 -1.04
C ILE A 364 23.25 -13.07 -2.15
N GLN A 365 24.40 -12.87 -2.81
CA GLN A 365 24.90 -13.84 -3.77
C GLN A 365 25.23 -15.19 -3.11
N ALA A 366 25.75 -15.18 -1.87
CA ALA A 366 26.03 -16.42 -1.14
C ALA A 366 24.76 -17.22 -0.84
N ILE A 367 23.64 -16.56 -0.47
CA ILE A 367 22.35 -17.21 -0.30
C ILE A 367 21.89 -17.80 -1.63
N ASN A 368 21.90 -16.99 -2.69
CA ASN A 368 21.48 -17.42 -4.02
C ASN A 368 22.26 -18.65 -4.49
N THR A 369 23.57 -18.69 -4.27
CA THR A 369 24.40 -19.85 -4.62
C THR A 369 24.08 -21.06 -3.73
N ALA A 370 23.99 -20.87 -2.42
CA ALA A 370 23.77 -21.96 -1.46
C ALA A 370 22.42 -22.68 -1.65
N LEU A 371 21.43 -21.99 -2.17
CA LEU A 371 20.12 -22.58 -2.49
C LEU A 371 20.21 -23.67 -3.56
N TYR A 372 21.18 -23.61 -4.48
CA TYR A 372 21.35 -24.54 -5.59
C TYR A 372 22.54 -25.50 -5.41
N GLU A 373 23.19 -25.52 -4.24
CA GLU A 373 24.24 -26.51 -3.91
C GLU A 373 23.61 -27.90 -3.68
N SER A 374 24.45 -28.91 -3.64
CA SER A 374 24.03 -30.31 -3.38
C SER A 374 23.80 -30.61 -1.90
N SER A 375 24.11 -29.68 -1.00
CA SER A 375 23.96 -29.79 0.46
C SER A 375 23.46 -28.50 1.07
N SER A 376 22.53 -28.60 2.00
CA SER A 376 21.97 -27.46 2.76
C SER A 376 22.92 -26.88 3.82
N ASN A 377 24.12 -27.44 4.01
CA ASN A 377 24.99 -27.03 5.10
C ASN A 377 25.37 -25.55 5.05
N ARG A 378 25.67 -25.02 3.86
CA ARG A 378 25.98 -23.60 3.69
C ARG A 378 24.73 -22.73 3.85
N LEU A 379 23.61 -23.18 3.29
CA LEU A 379 22.34 -22.45 3.43
C LEU A 379 21.96 -22.27 4.91
N LYS A 380 22.07 -23.30 5.73
CA LYS A 380 21.78 -23.26 7.18
C LYS A 380 22.73 -22.33 7.96
N GLN A 381 23.90 -22.05 7.44
CA GLN A 381 24.82 -21.06 8.04
C GLN A 381 24.42 -19.62 7.67
N LEU A 382 23.79 -19.43 6.51
CA LEU A 382 23.39 -18.12 5.99
C LEU A 382 21.97 -17.72 6.36
N VAL A 383 21.05 -18.70 6.39
CA VAL A 383 19.60 -18.47 6.58
C VAL A 383 19.10 -19.18 7.84
N ASP A 384 18.29 -18.49 8.62
CA ASP A 384 17.53 -19.04 9.72
C ASP A 384 16.36 -19.86 9.19
N ILE A 385 16.50 -21.18 9.14
CA ILE A 385 15.54 -22.09 8.51
C ILE A 385 14.22 -22.10 9.27
N GLU A 386 14.22 -21.97 10.59
CA GLU A 386 12.99 -21.93 11.39
C GLU A 386 12.19 -20.65 11.08
N GLU A 387 12.86 -19.50 11.05
CA GLU A 387 12.19 -18.23 10.72
C GLU A 387 11.72 -18.22 9.26
N ALA A 388 12.50 -18.80 8.33
CA ALA A 388 12.09 -18.99 6.94
C ALA A 388 10.85 -19.90 6.82
N ALA A 389 10.78 -20.97 7.60
CA ALA A 389 9.63 -21.88 7.63
C ALA A 389 8.36 -21.19 8.15
N LYS A 390 8.48 -20.38 9.21
CA LYS A 390 7.37 -19.57 9.72
C LYS A 390 6.86 -18.58 8.67
N TYR A 391 7.78 -17.85 8.03
CA TYR A 391 7.44 -16.92 6.96
C TYR A 391 6.73 -17.63 5.80
N TYR A 392 7.30 -18.73 5.31
CA TYR A 392 6.71 -19.53 4.24
C TYR A 392 5.31 -20.03 4.60
N LEU A 393 5.13 -20.54 5.82
CA LEU A 393 3.84 -21.05 6.27
C LEU A 393 2.77 -19.94 6.37
N VAL A 394 3.14 -18.71 6.75
CA VAL A 394 2.20 -17.58 6.68
C VAL A 394 1.72 -17.39 5.26
N GLN A 395 2.64 -17.37 4.29
CA GLN A 395 2.31 -17.12 2.89
C GLN A 395 1.43 -18.24 2.30
N GLU A 396 1.72 -19.50 2.66
CA GLU A 396 0.89 -20.64 2.25
C GLU A 396 -0.51 -20.60 2.85
N ILE A 397 -0.64 -20.27 4.15
CA ILE A 397 -1.95 -20.14 4.79
C ILE A 397 -2.76 -19.00 4.17
N MET A 398 -2.11 -17.90 3.82
CA MET A 398 -2.74 -16.75 3.16
C MET A 398 -2.94 -16.95 1.66
N GLU A 399 -2.39 -18.03 1.08
CA GLU A 399 -2.38 -18.24 -0.38
C GLU A 399 -1.92 -16.97 -1.12
N ASP A 400 -0.85 -16.35 -0.59
CA ASP A 400 -0.37 -15.08 -1.12
C ASP A 400 0.57 -15.31 -2.30
N CYS A 401 0.03 -15.18 -3.49
CA CYS A 401 0.72 -15.50 -4.74
C CYS A 401 1.82 -14.50 -5.14
N GLU A 402 1.94 -13.37 -4.47
CA GLU A 402 2.99 -12.37 -4.73
C GLU A 402 4.12 -12.41 -3.70
N SER A 403 3.97 -13.16 -2.62
CA SER A 403 4.77 -13.13 -1.39
C SER A 403 6.29 -13.23 -1.52
N TYR A 404 6.81 -13.83 -2.59
CA TYR A 404 8.26 -13.92 -2.86
C TYR A 404 8.67 -13.17 -4.15
N HIS A 405 7.72 -12.52 -4.78
CA HIS A 405 7.92 -11.70 -5.95
C HIS A 405 8.04 -10.21 -5.61
N GLY A 406 7.27 -9.76 -4.62
CA GLY A 406 7.27 -8.40 -4.08
C GLY A 406 7.03 -8.40 -2.58
N SER A 407 7.39 -7.31 -1.91
CA SER A 407 7.21 -7.13 -0.46
C SER A 407 7.80 -8.22 0.43
N CYS A 408 8.76 -8.99 -0.09
CA CYS A 408 9.45 -10.04 0.65
C CYS A 408 10.66 -9.48 1.38
N PHE A 409 10.49 -9.14 2.64
CA PHE A 409 11.57 -8.59 3.46
C PHE A 409 12.51 -9.68 3.98
N LEU A 410 13.80 -9.32 4.06
CA LEU A 410 14.84 -10.08 4.76
C LEU A 410 15.65 -9.14 5.62
N TYR A 411 16.11 -9.64 6.76
CA TYR A 411 16.97 -8.86 7.64
C TYR A 411 18.05 -9.72 8.31
N LYS A 412 19.17 -9.08 8.64
CA LYS A 412 20.30 -9.70 9.32
C LYS A 412 20.86 -8.78 10.40
N ASP A 413 21.03 -9.30 11.62
CA ASP A 413 21.71 -8.58 12.68
C ASP A 413 23.23 -8.68 12.54
N ARG A 414 23.93 -7.91 13.35
CA ARG A 414 25.38 -7.91 13.39
C ARG A 414 25.92 -9.23 13.98
N ASP A 415 27.02 -9.70 13.43
CA ASP A 415 27.77 -10.81 13.99
C ASP A 415 28.21 -10.49 15.41
N SER A 416 28.16 -11.46 16.30
CA SER A 416 28.46 -11.27 17.73
C SER A 416 29.35 -12.37 18.25
N LEU A 417 30.39 -12.00 19.02
CA LEU A 417 31.32 -12.93 19.67
C LEU A 417 31.93 -13.98 18.73
N GLY A 418 32.19 -13.60 17.48
CA GLY A 418 32.74 -14.50 16.47
C GLY A 418 31.73 -15.47 15.86
N VAL A 419 30.44 -15.33 16.19
CA VAL A 419 29.35 -16.11 15.58
C VAL A 419 28.63 -15.23 14.56
N ALA A 420 28.57 -15.70 13.33
CA ALA A 420 27.82 -15.04 12.27
C ALA A 420 26.31 -15.12 12.53
N ASP A 421 25.61 -13.98 12.47
CA ASP A 421 24.15 -13.98 12.46
C ASP A 421 23.62 -14.44 11.09
N ARG A 422 22.43 -15.01 11.08
CA ARG A 422 21.78 -15.56 9.90
C ARG A 422 20.70 -14.61 9.38
N TRP A 423 20.50 -14.63 8.05
CA TRP A 423 19.39 -13.94 7.43
C TRP A 423 18.05 -14.55 7.83
N LYS A 424 17.08 -13.71 8.13
CA LYS A 424 15.71 -14.07 8.49
C LYS A 424 14.75 -13.52 7.45
N PHE A 425 13.85 -14.36 6.97
CA PHE A 425 12.71 -13.90 6.16
C PHE A 425 11.69 -13.19 7.05
N GLY A 426 11.14 -12.11 6.56
CA GLY A 426 10.21 -11.25 7.30
C GLY A 426 10.77 -9.84 7.54
N PRO A 427 9.93 -8.97 8.15
CA PRO A 427 8.55 -9.24 8.55
C PRO A 427 7.63 -9.44 7.33
N VAL A 428 6.46 -10.02 7.57
CA VAL A 428 5.42 -10.09 6.54
C VAL A 428 4.85 -8.69 6.26
N TRP A 429 4.50 -8.47 5.00
CA TRP A 429 3.93 -7.22 4.53
C TRP A 429 3.13 -7.46 3.26
N ASP A 430 2.04 -6.69 3.05
CA ASP A 430 1.25 -6.63 1.83
C ASP A 430 0.60 -7.96 1.41
N PHE A 431 -0.57 -8.23 1.97
CA PHE A 431 -1.41 -9.37 1.59
C PHE A 431 -2.52 -8.95 0.59
N GLY A 432 -2.26 -7.94 -0.24
CA GLY A 432 -3.22 -7.46 -1.25
C GLY A 432 -3.66 -8.55 -2.22
N ASN A 433 -2.76 -9.45 -2.58
CA ASN A 433 -2.99 -10.57 -3.50
C ASN A 433 -3.34 -11.91 -2.81
N ALA A 434 -3.52 -11.91 -1.48
CA ALA A 434 -3.94 -13.11 -0.75
C ALA A 434 -5.32 -13.59 -1.21
N TYR A 435 -5.46 -14.90 -1.40
CA TYR A 435 -6.68 -15.59 -1.84
C TYR A 435 -7.22 -15.19 -3.22
N ASP A 436 -6.45 -14.48 -4.03
CA ASP A 436 -6.92 -14.03 -5.35
C ASP A 436 -7.09 -15.18 -6.33
N ARG A 437 -6.45 -16.31 -6.10
CA ARG A 437 -6.41 -17.45 -7.00
C ARG A 437 -7.29 -18.62 -6.61
N HIS A 438 -7.39 -18.93 -5.34
CA HIS A 438 -8.10 -20.09 -4.81
C HIS A 438 -7.64 -21.38 -5.52
N GLN A 439 -6.39 -21.80 -5.30
CA GLN A 439 -5.75 -22.94 -5.98
C GLN A 439 -5.37 -24.06 -5.02
N GLU A 440 -5.56 -25.30 -5.47
CA GLU A 440 -5.02 -26.51 -4.81
C GLU A 440 -3.56 -26.75 -5.25
N SER A 441 -2.70 -25.75 -5.06
CA SER A 441 -1.30 -25.79 -5.41
C SER A 441 -0.48 -24.99 -4.41
N TRP A 442 0.84 -25.20 -4.40
CA TRP A 442 1.77 -24.41 -3.62
C TRP A 442 1.89 -22.99 -4.18
N ILE A 443 2.16 -22.00 -3.32
CA ILE A 443 2.32 -20.60 -3.77
C ILE A 443 3.41 -20.46 -4.84
N TYR A 444 4.49 -21.25 -4.76
CA TYR A 444 5.59 -21.23 -5.73
C TYR A 444 5.26 -21.89 -7.09
N GLU A 445 4.14 -22.58 -7.21
CA GLU A 445 3.64 -23.13 -8.47
C GLU A 445 2.76 -22.14 -9.24
N ASN A 446 2.59 -20.93 -8.71
CA ASN A 446 1.79 -19.91 -9.35
C ASN A 446 2.43 -19.45 -10.67
N PRO A 447 1.72 -19.56 -11.83
CA PRO A 447 2.31 -19.27 -13.13
C PRO A 447 2.37 -17.76 -13.46
N ILE A 448 1.77 -16.88 -12.64
CA ILE A 448 1.66 -15.44 -12.96
C ILE A 448 2.86 -14.66 -12.48
N TRP A 449 3.29 -14.93 -11.24
CA TRP A 449 4.40 -14.22 -10.64
C TRP A 449 5.58 -15.15 -10.40
N PRO A 450 6.79 -14.79 -10.84
CA PRO A 450 7.98 -15.57 -10.48
C PRO A 450 8.12 -15.57 -8.96
N GLN A 451 8.18 -16.75 -8.38
CA GLN A 451 8.31 -16.94 -6.94
C GLN A 451 9.78 -17.24 -6.65
N TYR A 452 10.58 -16.18 -6.54
CA TYR A 452 12.03 -16.27 -6.37
C TYR A 452 12.42 -17.04 -5.12
N TRP A 453 13.42 -17.90 -5.24
CA TRP A 453 14.00 -18.73 -4.18
C TRP A 453 13.05 -19.72 -3.51
N VAL A 454 11.76 -19.44 -3.43
CA VAL A 454 10.84 -20.19 -2.56
C VAL A 454 10.69 -21.66 -2.99
N GLY A 455 10.57 -21.95 -4.28
CA GLY A 455 10.46 -23.32 -4.77
C GLY A 455 11.68 -24.15 -4.41
N GLN A 456 12.88 -23.59 -4.57
CA GLN A 456 14.13 -24.23 -4.20
C GLN A 456 14.28 -24.35 -2.68
N LEU A 457 13.93 -23.30 -1.92
CA LEU A 457 13.96 -23.31 -0.46
C LEU A 457 13.02 -24.38 0.11
N ALA A 458 11.80 -24.47 -0.41
CA ALA A 458 10.79 -25.45 0.00
C ALA A 458 11.19 -26.90 -0.34
N SER A 459 12.09 -27.12 -1.29
CA SER A 459 12.55 -28.45 -1.67
C SER A 459 13.54 -29.08 -0.67
N TRP A 460 14.16 -28.28 0.21
CA TRP A 460 15.13 -28.77 1.16
C TRP A 460 14.48 -29.56 2.31
N PRO A 461 15.00 -30.77 2.65
CA PRO A 461 14.43 -31.60 3.72
C PRO A 461 14.31 -30.88 5.07
N GLU A 462 15.31 -30.08 5.45
CA GLU A 462 15.29 -29.33 6.71
C GLU A 462 14.21 -28.24 6.71
N MET A 463 13.98 -27.60 5.56
CA MET A 463 12.89 -26.64 5.41
C MET A 463 11.53 -27.34 5.52
N GLN A 464 11.36 -28.47 4.83
CA GLN A 464 10.13 -29.27 4.90
C GLN A 464 9.83 -29.76 6.32
N GLN A 465 10.85 -30.22 7.05
CA GLN A 465 10.68 -30.59 8.44
C GLN A 465 10.25 -29.39 9.28
N ALA A 466 10.96 -28.27 9.20
CA ALA A 466 10.65 -27.07 9.95
C ALA A 466 9.24 -26.53 9.65
N VAL A 467 8.83 -26.53 8.37
CA VAL A 467 7.46 -26.13 7.97
C VAL A 467 6.41 -27.05 8.62
N ARG A 468 6.61 -28.37 8.59
CA ARG A 468 5.67 -29.34 9.17
C ARG A 468 5.60 -29.23 10.70
N GLU A 469 6.68 -28.85 11.37
CA GLU A 469 6.69 -28.56 12.81
C GLU A 469 5.92 -27.27 13.12
N GLN A 470 6.13 -26.20 12.36
CA GLN A 470 5.36 -24.95 12.51
C GLN A 470 3.88 -25.13 12.13
N TRP A 471 3.58 -25.97 11.14
CA TRP A 471 2.21 -26.35 10.79
C TRP A 471 1.51 -27.07 11.94
N TRP A 472 2.17 -28.05 12.59
CA TRP A 472 1.61 -28.74 13.75
C TRP A 472 1.23 -27.74 14.85
N ILE A 473 2.13 -26.81 15.20
CA ILE A 473 1.88 -25.77 16.20
C ILE A 473 0.66 -24.94 15.79
N TYR A 474 0.63 -24.46 14.55
CA TYR A 474 -0.45 -23.60 14.07
C TYR A 474 -1.80 -24.32 14.08
N TYR A 475 -1.85 -25.50 13.48
CA TYR A 475 -3.08 -26.29 13.33
C TYR A 475 -3.68 -26.67 14.67
N HIS A 476 -2.89 -27.15 15.61
CA HIS A 476 -3.38 -27.63 16.90
C HIS A 476 -3.58 -26.55 17.96
N THR A 477 -2.92 -25.39 17.87
CA THR A 477 -2.93 -24.43 18.97
C THR A 477 -3.38 -23.02 18.61
N GLN A 478 -3.34 -22.63 17.32
CA GLN A 478 -3.53 -21.23 16.92
C GLN A 478 -4.71 -21.00 15.98
N HIS A 479 -5.03 -21.94 15.12
CA HIS A 479 -6.01 -21.79 14.06
C HIS A 479 -7.38 -21.26 14.54
N ASP A 480 -7.95 -21.84 15.60
CA ASP A 480 -9.23 -21.38 16.17
C ASP A 480 -9.13 -19.96 16.74
N SER A 481 -8.00 -19.64 17.37
CA SER A 481 -7.75 -18.30 17.91
C SER A 481 -7.69 -17.26 16.82
N VAL A 482 -7.06 -17.57 15.69
CA VAL A 482 -7.01 -16.67 14.50
C VAL A 482 -8.41 -16.48 13.94
N THR A 483 -9.17 -17.55 13.73
CA THR A 483 -10.58 -17.48 13.29
C THR A 483 -11.41 -16.58 14.20
N ALA A 484 -11.28 -16.72 15.52
CA ALA A 484 -11.98 -15.87 16.47
C ALA A 484 -11.53 -14.40 16.41
N GLN A 485 -10.26 -14.12 16.10
CA GLN A 485 -9.76 -12.75 15.92
C GLN A 485 -10.29 -12.10 14.64
N ILE A 486 -10.37 -12.84 13.54
CA ILE A 486 -10.98 -12.38 12.28
C ILE A 486 -12.43 -11.97 12.50
N ASN A 487 -13.22 -12.83 13.15
CA ASN A 487 -14.63 -12.54 13.46
C ASN A 487 -14.78 -11.27 14.31
N ARG A 488 -13.95 -11.10 15.35
CA ARG A 488 -13.98 -9.91 16.20
C ARG A 488 -13.64 -8.64 15.43
N LEU A 489 -12.64 -8.69 14.55
CA LEU A 489 -12.27 -7.54 13.74
C LEU A 489 -13.38 -7.17 12.76
N ALA A 490 -13.97 -8.14 12.05
CA ALA A 490 -15.07 -7.90 11.12
C ALA A 490 -16.26 -7.22 11.81
N ALA A 491 -16.64 -7.70 13.01
CA ALA A 491 -17.68 -7.08 13.80
C ALA A 491 -17.32 -5.64 14.22
N GLN A 492 -16.06 -5.39 14.57
CA GLN A 492 -15.58 -4.08 14.99
C GLN A 492 -15.63 -3.04 13.86
N ILE A 493 -15.31 -3.42 12.62
CA ILE A 493 -15.20 -2.51 11.47
C ILE A 493 -16.49 -2.39 10.64
N MET A 494 -17.50 -3.18 10.93
CA MET A 494 -18.72 -3.32 10.11
C MET A 494 -19.37 -1.99 9.75
N GLN A 495 -19.57 -1.10 10.73
CA GLN A 495 -20.19 0.20 10.47
C GLN A 495 -19.29 1.12 9.68
N ALA A 496 -17.98 1.13 10.00
CA ALA A 496 -17.00 1.95 9.27
C ALA A 496 -16.85 1.50 7.81
N ALA A 497 -16.96 0.19 7.51
CA ALA A 497 -16.95 -0.34 6.16
C ALA A 497 -18.17 0.11 5.35
N LYS A 498 -19.37 0.18 5.96
CA LYS A 498 -20.55 0.77 5.32
C LYS A 498 -20.37 2.25 5.00
N ASN A 499 -19.80 2.99 5.94
CA ASN A 499 -19.51 4.40 5.78
C ASN A 499 -18.44 4.63 4.70
N ASP A 500 -17.43 3.77 4.63
CA ASP A 500 -16.41 3.75 3.59
C ASP A 500 -17.02 3.55 2.20
N ALA A 501 -17.90 2.57 2.06
CA ALA A 501 -18.61 2.33 0.81
C ALA A 501 -19.50 3.51 0.39
N ALA A 502 -20.09 4.23 1.34
CA ALA A 502 -20.86 5.44 1.03
C ALA A 502 -20.00 6.54 0.40
N VAL A 503 -18.71 6.59 0.75
CA VAL A 503 -17.74 7.55 0.17
C VAL A 503 -17.23 7.08 -1.19
N TRP A 504 -16.85 5.80 -1.33
CA TRP A 504 -15.98 5.36 -2.39
C TRP A 504 -16.62 4.46 -3.45
N ARG A 505 -17.84 3.91 -3.24
CA ARG A 505 -18.46 2.89 -4.12
C ARG A 505 -18.57 3.27 -5.59
N ASN A 506 -18.62 4.57 -5.88
CA ASN A 506 -18.76 5.07 -7.25
C ASN A 506 -17.41 5.51 -7.86
N THR A 507 -16.30 5.18 -7.21
CA THR A 507 -14.97 5.54 -7.70
C THR A 507 -14.29 4.35 -8.37
N GLN A 508 -13.35 4.66 -9.26
CA GLN A 508 -12.60 3.66 -10.00
C GLN A 508 -11.83 2.72 -9.07
N GLY A 509 -11.91 1.42 -9.35
CA GLY A 509 -11.16 0.37 -8.68
C GLY A 509 -11.71 0.00 -7.28
N TYR A 510 -12.70 0.72 -6.74
CA TYR A 510 -13.20 0.45 -5.41
C TYR A 510 -13.93 -0.89 -5.29
N ASN A 511 -13.55 -1.68 -4.32
CA ASN A 511 -14.25 -2.90 -3.94
C ASN A 511 -15.33 -2.60 -2.90
N ASP A 512 -16.60 -2.84 -3.23
CA ASP A 512 -17.71 -2.59 -2.29
C ASP A 512 -17.69 -3.61 -1.13
N ASN A 513 -17.27 -3.15 0.02
CA ASN A 513 -17.19 -3.91 1.26
C ASN A 513 -18.33 -3.57 2.25
N SER A 514 -19.45 -3.02 1.78
CA SER A 514 -20.59 -2.64 2.63
C SER A 514 -21.30 -3.83 3.29
N ASP A 515 -21.33 -4.98 2.63
CA ASP A 515 -21.84 -6.23 3.22
C ASP A 515 -20.70 -7.01 3.89
N MET A 516 -20.32 -6.57 5.07
CA MET A 516 -19.25 -7.20 5.86
C MET A 516 -19.56 -8.66 6.23
N SER A 517 -20.83 -9.05 6.33
CA SER A 517 -21.18 -10.44 6.65
C SER A 517 -20.87 -11.37 5.48
N ALA A 518 -21.23 -10.98 4.26
CA ALA A 518 -20.86 -11.72 3.06
C ALA A 518 -19.35 -11.78 2.85
N LYS A 519 -18.64 -10.66 3.06
CA LYS A 519 -17.17 -10.57 2.92
C LYS A 519 -16.43 -11.43 3.96
N LEU A 520 -16.90 -11.42 5.20
CA LEU A 520 -16.36 -12.28 6.26
C LEU A 520 -16.55 -13.76 5.93
N ASN A 521 -17.74 -14.14 5.49
CA ASN A 521 -18.03 -15.52 5.12
C ASN A 521 -17.14 -15.98 3.94
N ASP A 522 -16.94 -15.14 2.93
CA ASP A 522 -16.05 -15.44 1.80
C ASP A 522 -14.58 -15.59 2.26
N LEU A 523 -14.09 -14.66 3.08
CA LEU A 523 -12.75 -14.79 3.64
C LEU A 523 -12.58 -16.08 4.46
N LEU A 524 -13.50 -16.35 5.39
CA LEU A 524 -13.42 -17.54 6.25
C LEU A 524 -13.53 -18.83 5.45
N TRP A 525 -14.36 -18.85 4.40
CA TRP A 525 -14.45 -19.99 3.51
C TRP A 525 -13.11 -20.25 2.82
N ARG A 526 -12.44 -19.23 2.24
CA ARG A 526 -11.11 -19.34 1.58
C ARG A 526 -10.03 -19.77 2.58
N TYR A 527 -10.01 -19.13 3.74
CA TYR A 527 -9.08 -19.45 4.80
C TYR A 527 -9.21 -20.90 5.27
N HIS A 528 -10.42 -21.38 5.61
CA HIS A 528 -10.65 -22.74 6.05
C HIS A 528 -10.40 -23.76 4.94
N TRP A 529 -10.80 -23.43 3.71
CA TRP A 529 -10.50 -24.27 2.55
C TRP A 529 -8.97 -24.43 2.37
N ARG A 530 -8.20 -23.34 2.49
CA ARG A 530 -6.74 -23.40 2.40
C ARG A 530 -6.14 -24.24 3.54
N ILE A 531 -6.62 -24.09 4.76
CA ILE A 531 -6.24 -24.93 5.91
C ILE A 531 -6.53 -26.42 5.62
N GLN A 532 -7.68 -26.77 5.06
CA GLN A 532 -8.01 -28.14 4.70
C GLN A 532 -7.12 -28.70 3.60
N TRP A 533 -6.83 -27.89 2.59
CA TRP A 533 -5.89 -28.28 1.55
C TRP A 533 -4.49 -28.54 2.12
N LEU A 534 -3.95 -27.64 2.95
CA LEU A 534 -2.66 -27.85 3.62
C LEU A 534 -2.67 -29.08 4.53
N TYR A 535 -3.78 -29.35 5.21
CA TYR A 535 -3.95 -30.58 5.98
C TYR A 535 -3.90 -31.82 5.08
N SER A 536 -4.47 -31.78 3.90
CA SER A 536 -4.38 -32.89 2.93
C SER A 536 -2.94 -33.15 2.48
N GLN A 537 -2.07 -32.14 2.49
CA GLN A 537 -0.65 -32.26 2.10
C GLN A 537 0.26 -32.72 3.25
N TRP A 538 0.02 -32.22 4.47
CA TRP A 538 0.91 -32.42 5.62
C TRP A 538 0.31 -33.27 6.74
N GLY A 539 -0.99 -33.60 6.69
CA GLY A 539 -1.72 -34.23 7.80
C GLY A 539 -1.67 -33.33 9.04
N GLU A 540 -1.49 -33.94 10.16
CA GLU A 540 -1.33 -33.22 11.44
C GLU A 540 0.01 -32.47 11.56
N GLY A 541 0.95 -32.69 10.65
CA GLY A 541 2.30 -32.14 10.73
C GLY A 541 3.25 -33.00 11.56
N ILE A 542 4.29 -32.39 12.10
CA ILE A 542 5.27 -33.03 12.97
C ILE A 542 5.26 -32.30 14.32
N ARG A 543 4.93 -33.02 15.39
CA ARG A 543 5.00 -32.43 16.74
C ARG A 543 6.46 -32.13 17.07
N PRO A 544 6.82 -30.86 17.41
CA PRO A 544 8.18 -30.52 17.75
C PRO A 544 8.67 -31.30 18.99
N ALA A 545 9.89 -31.83 18.93
CA ALA A 545 10.47 -32.58 20.03
C ALA A 545 10.63 -31.75 21.32
N THR A 546 10.78 -30.44 21.18
CA THR A 546 10.90 -29.49 22.29
C THR A 546 9.56 -29.07 22.90
N TRP A 547 8.45 -29.36 22.24
CA TRP A 547 7.12 -28.87 22.64
C TRP A 547 6.75 -29.17 24.08
N ASP A 548 6.96 -30.42 24.50
CA ASP A 548 6.62 -30.85 25.88
C ASP A 548 7.51 -30.22 26.91
N VAL A 549 8.76 -29.92 26.59
CA VAL A 549 9.73 -29.28 27.51
C VAL A 549 9.39 -27.78 27.66
N GLU A 550 9.13 -27.10 26.57
CA GLU A 550 8.82 -25.65 26.55
C GLU A 550 7.46 -25.34 27.20
N HIS A 551 6.50 -26.27 27.14
CA HIS A 551 5.16 -26.11 27.71
C HIS A 551 4.92 -26.88 29.01
N ALA A 552 5.94 -27.56 29.53
CA ALA A 552 5.87 -28.29 30.82
C ALA A 552 5.57 -27.36 32.00
N GLU A 553 6.06 -26.12 31.96
CA GLU A 553 5.79 -25.12 33.01
C GLU A 553 4.32 -24.62 32.96
N GLU A 554 3.71 -24.46 31.78
CA GLU A 554 2.29 -24.10 31.66
C GLU A 554 1.38 -25.21 32.20
N GLN A 555 1.76 -26.49 32.03
CA GLN A 555 1.04 -27.63 32.58
C GLN A 555 1.32 -27.79 34.10
N SER A 556 2.45 -27.30 34.60
CA SER A 556 2.82 -27.37 36.01
C SER A 556 2.25 -26.23 36.86
N THR A 557 1.93 -25.08 36.24
CA THR A 557 1.31 -23.93 36.93
C THR A 557 -0.19 -24.15 37.04
N GLY A 558 -0.66 -24.45 38.23
CA GLY A 558 -2.07 -24.53 38.53
C GLY A 558 -2.77 -23.21 38.22
N ARG A 559 -3.96 -23.26 37.60
CA ARG A 559 -4.81 -22.09 37.32
C ARG A 559 -5.30 -21.52 38.65
N LYS A 560 -4.94 -20.26 38.95
CA LYS A 560 -5.52 -19.54 40.09
C LYS A 560 -6.98 -19.22 39.81
N MET A 561 -7.87 -19.64 40.67
CA MET A 561 -9.29 -19.32 40.64
C MET A 561 -9.73 -18.65 41.94
N PHE A 562 -10.72 -17.76 41.84
CA PHE A 562 -11.29 -17.12 43.02
C PHE A 562 -12.72 -17.63 43.21
N ARG A 563 -12.99 -18.34 44.33
CA ARG A 563 -14.30 -18.89 44.63
C ARG A 563 -14.64 -18.71 46.10
N LYS A 564 -15.81 -18.22 46.40
CA LYS A 564 -16.32 -17.96 47.77
C LYS A 564 -15.34 -17.17 48.66
N GLY A 565 -14.66 -16.15 48.09
CA GLY A 565 -13.73 -15.30 48.83
C GLY A 565 -12.32 -15.91 49.08
N GLN A 566 -12.01 -17.05 48.50
CA GLN A 566 -10.72 -17.72 48.64
C GLN A 566 -10.01 -17.87 47.29
N VAL A 567 -8.68 -17.73 47.29
CA VAL A 567 -7.83 -18.03 46.15
C VAL A 567 -7.50 -19.52 46.17
N LEU A 568 -7.86 -20.23 45.13
CA LEU A 568 -7.62 -21.65 44.95
C LEU A 568 -6.71 -21.87 43.73
N ILE A 569 -6.01 -22.99 43.71
CA ILE A 569 -5.16 -23.44 42.61
C ILE A 569 -5.77 -24.70 42.01
N GLU A 570 -6.20 -24.64 40.76
CA GLU A 570 -6.62 -25.83 40.03
C GLU A 570 -5.41 -26.41 39.28
N ARG A 571 -5.11 -27.68 39.48
CA ARG A 571 -4.01 -28.40 38.83
C ARG A 571 -4.45 -29.83 38.48
N ASN A 572 -4.36 -30.21 37.21
CA ASN A 572 -4.74 -31.55 36.74
C ASN A 572 -6.15 -31.98 37.18
N GLY A 573 -7.14 -31.07 37.07
CA GLY A 573 -8.53 -31.33 37.44
C GLY A 573 -8.76 -31.46 38.95
N LYS A 574 -7.76 -31.17 39.80
CA LYS A 574 -7.87 -31.13 41.25
C LYS A 574 -7.66 -29.71 41.76
N THR A 575 -8.42 -29.33 42.77
CA THR A 575 -8.32 -28.00 43.40
C THR A 575 -7.56 -28.08 44.72
N TYR A 576 -6.69 -27.09 44.91
CA TYR A 576 -5.82 -26.97 46.10
C TYR A 576 -5.98 -25.59 46.72
N ASP A 577 -5.75 -25.47 48.04
CA ASP A 577 -5.58 -24.18 48.70
C ASP A 577 -4.16 -23.60 48.43
N LEU A 578 -3.92 -22.39 48.90
CA LEU A 578 -2.60 -21.73 48.76
C LEU A 578 -1.45 -22.45 49.48
N MET A 579 -1.77 -23.39 50.37
CA MET A 579 -0.80 -24.23 51.09
C MET A 579 -0.57 -25.57 50.40
N GLY A 580 -1.18 -25.78 49.19
CA GLY A 580 -1.04 -27.02 48.42
C GLY A 580 -1.89 -28.19 48.92
N ARG A 581 -2.85 -27.97 49.82
CA ARG A 581 -3.74 -29.02 50.32
C ARG A 581 -4.93 -29.21 49.38
N PRO A 582 -5.27 -30.45 48.99
CA PRO A 582 -6.39 -30.71 48.12
C PRO A 582 -7.72 -30.32 48.80
N ILE A 583 -8.54 -29.59 48.05
CA ILE A 583 -9.89 -29.22 48.48
C ILE A 583 -10.91 -29.98 47.62
N ARG A 584 -11.85 -30.66 48.26
CA ARG A 584 -13.04 -31.15 47.61
C ARG A 584 -14.00 -29.96 47.43
N ILE A 585 -14.35 -29.68 46.19
CA ILE A 585 -15.38 -28.71 45.90
C ILE A 585 -16.71 -29.46 45.98
N GLU A 586 -17.46 -29.25 47.06
CA GLU A 586 -18.85 -29.64 47.13
C GLU A 586 -19.65 -28.56 46.37
N ASP A 587 -20.47 -28.96 45.40
CA ASP A 587 -21.27 -28.12 44.52
C ASP A 587 -22.24 -27.19 45.26
#